data_198a0c751d4a1ae1ecf434ae6965ea84
#
_entry.id   198a0c751d4a1ae1ecf434ae6965ea84
#
_cell.length_a   1.000
_cell.length_b   1.000
_cell.length_c   1.000
_cell.angle_alpha   90.00
_cell.angle_beta   90.00
_cell.angle_gamma   90.00
#
_symmetry.space_group_name_H-M   'P 1'
#
loop_
_entity.id
_entity.type
_entity.pdbx_description
1 polymer ?
#
loop_
_entity_poly.entity_id
_entity_poly.type
_entity_poly.pdbx_seq_one_letter_code
_entity_poly.pdbx_strand_id
1 'polypeptide(L)'
;MFRRDYHPKAFLALKKNIRPGLVSRTRILSLLENRTASAKTIAQETGLRYAAVLHHLRLLEAEGILIRKDDKPYSWELTGMGQRRLTDSI
;
A
#
# COMPACT_ATOMS: atom_id res chain seq x y z
N MET A 1 21.47 -0.89 -0.21
CA MET A 1 21.01 -0.94 -0.13
C MET A 1 20.28 -0.53 -0.01
N PHE A 2 20.05 -0.25 0.22
CA PHE A 2 19.51 0.04 0.12
C PHE A 2 18.40 0.51 0.22
N ARG A 3 17.88 1.23 0.92
CA ARG A 3 16.98 2.05 0.88
C ARG A 3 16.13 1.90 -0.22
N ARG A 4 16.50 1.69 -1.14
CA ARG A 4 15.73 1.33 -2.24
C ARG A 4 14.93 0.12 -1.96
N ASP A 5 15.03 -0.36 -0.78
CA ASP A 5 14.28 -1.50 -0.34
C ASP A 5 12.83 -1.17 -0.03
N TYR A 6 12.46 0.10 -0.03
CA TYR A 6 11.10 0.51 0.25
C TYR A 6 10.42 1.01 -1.00
N HIS A 7 9.13 0.67 -1.14
CA HIS A 7 8.34 1.20 -2.23
C HIS A 7 8.26 2.72 -2.07
N PRO A 8 8.42 3.49 -3.16
CA PRO A 8 8.42 4.96 -3.06
C PRO A 8 7.13 5.52 -2.45
N LYS A 9 6.00 4.83 -2.62
CA LYS A 9 4.73 5.28 -2.06
C LYS A 9 4.49 4.81 -0.65
N ALA A 10 5.41 4.04 -0.08
CA ALA A 10 5.28 3.57 1.30
C ALA A 10 5.50 4.68 2.31
N PHE A 11 6.13 5.78 1.89
CA PHE A 11 6.37 6.92 2.77
C PHE A 11 5.11 7.77 2.89
N LEU A 12 4.66 7.98 4.11
CA LEU A 12 3.44 8.76 4.38
C LEU A 12 3.82 10.22 4.60
N ALA A 13 2.97 11.11 4.09
CA ALA A 13 3.17 12.54 4.31
C ALA A 13 2.57 13.00 5.64
N LEU A 14 1.49 12.34 6.08
CA LEU A 14 0.73 12.77 7.25
C LEU A 14 1.18 12.13 8.55
N LYS A 15 2.02 11.12 8.49
CA LYS A 15 2.44 10.37 9.66
C LYS A 15 3.93 10.15 9.64
N LYS A 16 4.48 9.90 10.83
CA LYS A 16 5.89 9.56 10.95
C LYS A 16 6.16 8.21 10.30
N ASN A 17 7.24 8.15 9.56
CA ASN A 17 7.61 6.91 8.86
C ASN A 17 8.69 6.18 9.63
N ILE A 18 8.31 5.08 10.28
CA ILE A 18 9.25 4.24 10.97
C ILE A 18 9.39 2.93 10.22
N ARG A 19 10.53 2.28 10.42
CA ARG A 19 10.91 1.13 9.61
C ARG A 19 9.86 0.02 9.51
N PRO A 20 9.25 -0.46 10.60
CA PRO A 20 8.27 -1.55 10.48
C PRO A 20 7.10 -1.17 9.60
N GLY A 21 6.62 0.08 9.70
CA GLY A 21 5.53 0.54 8.84
C GLY A 21 5.94 0.63 7.40
N LEU A 22 7.16 1.10 7.13
CA LEU A 22 7.65 1.18 5.77
C LEU A 22 7.76 -0.20 5.12
N VAL A 23 8.23 -1.19 5.88
CA VAL A 23 8.34 -2.55 5.37
C VAL A 23 6.96 -3.10 5.04
N SER A 24 6.01 -2.94 5.96
CA SER A 24 4.65 -3.45 5.74
C SER A 24 3.99 -2.79 4.54
N ARG A 25 4.08 -1.47 4.44
CA ARG A 25 3.47 -0.75 3.33
C ARG A 25 4.13 -1.09 2.01
N THR A 26 5.45 -1.32 2.02
CA THR A 26 6.15 -1.74 0.80
C THR A 26 5.60 -3.07 0.29
N ARG A 27 5.39 -4.04 1.19
CA ARG A 27 4.83 -5.33 0.78
C ARG A 27 3.44 -5.18 0.18
N ILE A 28 2.60 -4.37 0.82
CA ILE A 28 1.24 -4.14 0.36
C ILE A 28 1.24 -3.49 -1.03
N LEU A 29 2.00 -2.43 -1.18
CA LEU A 29 2.01 -1.68 -2.43
C LEU A 29 2.62 -2.48 -3.58
N SER A 30 3.65 -3.27 -3.28
CA SER A 30 4.26 -4.10 -4.31
C SER A 30 3.27 -5.11 -4.85
N LEU A 31 2.42 -5.66 -3.99
CA LEU A 31 1.39 -6.58 -4.43
C LEU A 31 0.35 -5.88 -5.29
N LEU A 32 0.00 -4.66 -4.93
CA LEU A 32 -1.08 -3.93 -5.62
C LEU A 32 -0.62 -3.22 -6.88
N GLU A 33 0.65 -3.26 -7.23
CA GLU A 33 1.13 -2.61 -8.45
C GLU A 33 0.52 -3.22 -9.70
N ASN A 34 0.25 -4.52 -9.68
CA ASN A 34 -0.22 -5.21 -10.87
C ASN A 34 -1.62 -5.80 -10.72
N ARG A 35 -2.28 -5.56 -9.61
CA ARG A 35 -3.58 -6.18 -9.38
C ARG A 35 -4.31 -5.48 -8.25
N THR A 36 -5.60 -5.73 -8.18
CA THR A 36 -6.40 -5.35 -7.01
C THR A 36 -6.51 -6.56 -6.10
N ALA A 37 -6.80 -6.32 -4.84
CA ALA A 37 -6.96 -7.42 -3.89
C ALA A 37 -7.72 -6.94 -2.67
N SER A 38 -8.42 -7.88 -2.01
CA SER A 38 -9.08 -7.59 -0.74
C SER A 38 -8.05 -7.59 0.38
N ALA A 39 -8.41 -6.99 1.50
CA ALA A 39 -7.52 -6.98 2.66
C ALA A 39 -7.16 -8.38 3.11
N LYS A 40 -8.11 -9.31 3.03
CA LYS A 40 -7.85 -10.70 3.41
C LYS A 40 -6.80 -11.33 2.51
N THR A 41 -6.93 -11.12 1.20
CA THR A 41 -5.97 -11.66 0.25
C THR A 41 -4.60 -11.03 0.47
N ILE A 42 -4.57 -9.72 0.71
CA ILE A 42 -3.31 -9.03 0.97
C ILE A 42 -2.63 -9.62 2.20
N ALA A 43 -3.39 -9.84 3.27
CA ALA A 43 -2.84 -10.42 4.49
C ALA A 43 -2.27 -11.81 4.23
N GLN A 44 -3.01 -12.63 3.48
CA GLN A 44 -2.56 -13.99 3.19
C GLN A 44 -1.29 -14.00 2.36
N GLU A 45 -1.20 -13.15 1.37
CA GLU A 45 -0.07 -13.19 0.45
C GLU A 45 1.16 -12.45 0.96
N THR A 46 0.98 -11.46 1.81
CA THR A 46 2.11 -10.73 2.38
C THR A 46 2.63 -11.34 3.67
N GLY A 47 1.82 -12.19 4.29
CA GLY A 47 2.18 -12.75 5.59
C GLY A 47 1.95 -11.78 6.74
N LEU A 48 1.33 -10.64 6.49
CA LEU A 48 1.03 -9.65 7.53
C LEU A 48 -0.27 -10.01 8.22
N ARG A 49 -0.41 -9.56 9.46
CA ARG A 49 -1.66 -9.73 10.18
C ARG A 49 -2.76 -8.89 9.53
N TYR A 50 -3.97 -9.42 9.52
CA TYR A 50 -5.09 -8.74 8.91
C TYR A 50 -5.30 -7.33 9.50
N ALA A 51 -5.22 -7.21 10.83
CA ALA A 51 -5.40 -5.91 11.47
C ALA A 51 -4.33 -4.91 11.03
N ALA A 52 -3.10 -5.36 10.88
CA ALA A 52 -2.03 -4.50 10.41
C ALA A 52 -2.26 -4.07 8.97
N VAL A 53 -2.73 -4.99 8.13
CA VAL A 53 -3.04 -4.67 6.74
C VAL A 53 -4.12 -3.59 6.69
N LEU A 54 -5.21 -3.77 7.43
CA LEU A 54 -6.28 -2.77 7.45
C LEU A 54 -5.77 -1.41 7.90
N HIS A 55 -4.93 -1.40 8.93
CA HIS A 55 -4.37 -0.16 9.43
C HIS A 55 -3.60 0.58 8.34
N HIS A 56 -2.72 -0.12 7.65
CA HIS A 56 -1.91 0.50 6.61
C HIS A 56 -2.72 0.88 5.38
N LEU A 57 -3.72 0.06 5.03
CA LEU A 57 -4.59 0.40 3.91
C LEU A 57 -5.32 1.71 4.15
N ARG A 58 -5.79 1.91 5.39
CA ARG A 58 -6.47 3.16 5.73
C ARG A 58 -5.54 4.36 5.71
N LEU A 59 -4.31 4.18 6.17
CA LEU A 59 -3.34 5.27 6.11
C LEU A 59 -3.04 5.65 4.67
N LEU A 60 -2.87 4.66 3.80
CA LEU A 60 -2.57 4.91 2.39
C LEU A 60 -3.78 5.50 1.67
N GLU A 61 -4.97 5.07 2.05
CA GLU A 61 -6.19 5.64 1.49
C GLU A 61 -6.33 7.11 1.87
N ALA A 62 -6.02 7.44 3.12
CA ALA A 62 -6.11 8.83 3.59
C ALA A 62 -5.18 9.75 2.81
N GLU A 63 -4.08 9.20 2.30
CA GLU A 63 -3.14 9.99 1.50
C GLU A 63 -3.40 9.93 0.01
N GLY A 64 -4.49 9.30 -0.38
CA GLY A 64 -4.86 9.23 -1.79
C GLY A 64 -4.04 8.26 -2.61
N ILE A 65 -3.24 7.42 -1.97
CA ILE A 65 -2.39 6.45 -2.67
C ILE A 65 -3.19 5.22 -3.09
N LEU A 66 -4.14 4.81 -2.25
CA LEU A 66 -5.00 3.68 -2.52
C LEU A 66 -6.45 4.11 -2.48
N ILE A 67 -7.30 3.39 -3.21
CA ILE A 67 -8.74 3.55 -3.11
C ILE A 67 -9.39 2.19 -2.92
N ARG A 68 -10.55 2.20 -2.29
CA ARG A 68 -11.38 1.01 -2.15
C ARG A 68 -12.35 0.96 -3.31
N LYS A 69 -12.53 -0.21 -3.87
CA LYS A 69 -13.50 -0.42 -4.94
C LYS A 69 -14.47 -1.49 -4.51
N ASP A 70 -15.64 -1.46 -5.11
CA ASP A 70 -16.74 -2.40 -4.84
C ASP A 70 -17.30 -2.18 -3.45
N ASP A 71 -18.37 -2.91 -3.15
CA ASP A 71 -18.99 -2.76 -1.85
C ASP A 71 -18.31 -3.67 -0.83
N LYS A 72 -18.69 -4.91 -0.80
CA LYS A 72 -18.10 -5.87 0.13
C LYS A 72 -17.97 -7.21 -0.55
N PRO A 73 -16.85 -7.85 -0.42
CA PRO A 73 -15.62 -7.35 0.20
C PRO A 73 -14.95 -6.28 -0.66
N TYR A 74 -14.36 -5.30 0.00
CA TYR A 74 -13.67 -4.24 -0.72
C TYR A 74 -12.44 -4.77 -1.42
N SER A 75 -12.17 -4.22 -2.61
CA SER A 75 -10.92 -4.42 -3.31
C SER A 75 -10.12 -3.13 -3.22
N TRP A 76 -8.83 -3.25 -3.07
CA TRP A 76 -7.94 -2.10 -2.97
C TRP A 76 -7.07 -2.01 -4.20
N GLU A 77 -6.84 -0.79 -4.67
CA GLU A 77 -5.97 -0.60 -5.82
C GLU A 77 -5.24 0.73 -5.72
N LEU A 78 -4.13 0.83 -6.44
CA LEU A 78 -3.39 2.08 -6.53
C LEU A 78 -4.20 3.09 -7.32
N THR A 79 -4.20 4.34 -6.86
CA THR A 79 -4.86 5.41 -7.59
C THR A 79 -4.02 5.79 -8.81
N GLY A 80 -4.64 6.50 -9.75
CA GLY A 80 -3.91 7.00 -10.90
C GLY A 80 -2.76 7.91 -10.49
N MET A 81 -2.96 8.71 -9.44
CA MET A 81 -1.91 9.56 -8.92
C MET A 81 -0.72 8.74 -8.42
N GLY A 82 -0.99 7.66 -7.68
CA GLY A 82 0.06 6.80 -7.19
C GLY A 82 0.84 6.17 -8.33
N GLN A 83 0.12 5.69 -9.33
CA GLN A 83 0.75 5.05 -10.48
C GLN A 83 1.56 6.05 -11.28
N ARG A 84 1.02 7.25 -11.48
CA ARG A 84 1.72 8.28 -12.23
C ARG A 84 3.04 8.65 -11.57
N ARG A 85 3.05 8.76 -10.25
CA ARG A 85 4.28 9.15 -9.56
C ARG A 85 5.36 8.09 -9.71
N LEU A 86 4.97 6.82 -9.77
CA LEU A 86 5.94 5.77 -10.04
C LEU A 86 6.53 5.93 -11.43
N THR A 87 5.67 6.27 -12.38
CA THR A 87 6.09 6.48 -13.75
C THR A 87 6.96 7.73 -13.87
N ASP A 88 6.57 8.79 -13.19
CA ASP A 88 7.28 10.06 -13.28
C ASP A 88 8.68 10.00 -12.70
N SER A 89 8.94 9.04 -11.84
CA SER A 89 10.26 8.91 -11.24
C SER A 89 11.27 8.28 -12.19
N ILE A 90 10.83 7.86 -13.34
CA ILE A 90 11.69 7.28 -14.37
C ILE A 90 12.26 8.39 -15.31
#